data_77456a96362ffe03d63461224d9cfab1
#
_entry.id   77456a96362ffe03d63461224d9cfab1
#
_cell.length_a   1.000
_cell.length_b   1.000
_cell.length_c   1.000
_cell.angle_alpha   90.00
_cell.angle_beta   90.00
_cell.angle_gamma   90.00
#
_symmetry.space_group_name_H-M   'P 1'
#
loop_
_entity.id
_entity.type
_entity.pdbx_description
1 polymer ?
#
loop_
_entity_poly.entity_id
_entity_poly.type
_entity_poly.pdbx_seq_one_letter_code
_entity_poly.pdbx_strand_id
1 'polypeptide(L)'
;MDFNTADRKEVAYIMAQFAKEAYIDHCGGTFKEYGLDTDYRMITNEKAHGHLVCNDKYMVITFRGTNPKQMNDLIADVDFIKKTNGPGKVHEGFRREARKLYDMVIDYIKKYPNRQIYVAGHSLGGAMATYMAQEIKWLGLGDPILYTFGSPRLGYSDYVDAMNVTHLRFVNCCDAVPHVPPAATGFKHHGELHYINYYGFIRDLTRWQRIKDWLRSHYFSIIKGKFFTDLFDHFMDNYVHKIDNHRKNG
;
A
#
# COMPACT_ATOMS: atom_id res chain seq x y z
N MET A 1 4.09 -7.52 -20.75
CA MET A 1 3.52 -6.15 -20.73
C MET A 1 4.62 -5.13 -20.46
N ASP A 2 4.56 -3.93 -21.01
CA ASP A 2 5.55 -2.86 -20.73
C ASP A 2 4.91 -1.83 -19.79
N PHE A 3 5.33 -1.81 -18.52
CA PHE A 3 4.75 -0.91 -17.50
C PHE A 3 5.07 0.57 -17.72
N ASN A 4 6.12 0.88 -18.48
CA ASN A 4 6.51 2.27 -18.75
C ASN A 4 5.62 2.93 -19.81
N THR A 5 5.05 2.14 -20.71
CA THR A 5 4.20 2.62 -21.82
C THR A 5 2.71 2.35 -21.60
N ALA A 6 2.38 1.54 -20.61
CA ALA A 6 0.99 1.24 -20.26
C ALA A 6 0.28 2.44 -19.65
N ASP A 7 -1.05 2.50 -19.82
CA ASP A 7 -1.88 3.48 -19.14
C ASP A 7 -1.68 3.39 -17.60
N ARG A 8 -1.59 4.53 -16.93
CA ARG A 8 -1.45 4.60 -15.49
C ARG A 8 -2.55 3.85 -14.72
N LYS A 9 -3.77 3.82 -15.24
CA LYS A 9 -4.90 3.08 -14.66
C LYS A 9 -4.69 1.57 -14.76
N GLU A 10 -4.13 1.12 -15.89
CA GLU A 10 -3.77 -0.29 -16.08
C GLU A 10 -2.68 -0.73 -15.11
N VAL A 11 -1.61 0.06 -14.99
CA VAL A 11 -0.53 -0.24 -14.02
C VAL A 11 -1.05 -0.24 -12.59
N ALA A 12 -1.91 0.72 -12.23
CA ALA A 12 -2.51 0.77 -10.89
C ALA A 12 -3.36 -0.48 -10.59
N TYR A 13 -4.13 -0.96 -11.56
CA TYR A 13 -4.90 -2.19 -11.42
C TYR A 13 -4.00 -3.42 -11.23
N ILE A 14 -2.94 -3.53 -12.01
CA ILE A 14 -1.98 -4.63 -11.90
C ILE A 14 -1.28 -4.60 -10.53
N MET A 15 -0.85 -3.43 -10.07
CA MET A 15 -0.22 -3.29 -8.75
C MET A 15 -1.21 -3.59 -7.61
N ALA A 16 -2.51 -3.31 -7.81
CA ALA A 16 -3.54 -3.74 -6.86
C ALA A 16 -3.69 -5.27 -6.84
N GLN A 17 -3.66 -5.93 -7.99
CA GLN A 17 -3.66 -7.40 -8.03
C GLN A 17 -2.42 -7.97 -7.34
N PHE A 18 -1.23 -7.45 -7.60
CA PHE A 18 0.01 -7.90 -6.94
C PHE A 18 -0.01 -7.68 -5.42
N ALA A 19 -0.58 -6.56 -4.95
CA ALA A 19 -0.78 -6.33 -3.52
C ALA A 19 -1.79 -7.30 -2.90
N LYS A 20 -2.80 -7.76 -3.66
CA LYS A 20 -3.74 -8.82 -3.26
C LYS A 20 -3.05 -10.17 -3.19
N GLU A 21 -2.25 -10.50 -4.22
CA GLU A 21 -1.50 -11.76 -4.27
C GLU A 21 -0.53 -11.93 -3.08
N ALA A 22 -0.08 -10.82 -2.46
CA ALA A 22 0.75 -10.88 -1.26
C ALA A 22 0.07 -11.61 -0.07
N TYR A 23 -1.23 -11.83 -0.12
CA TYR A 23 -1.98 -12.62 0.88
C TYR A 23 -2.04 -14.12 0.58
N ILE A 24 -1.57 -14.54 -0.59
CA ILE A 24 -1.62 -15.92 -1.08
C ILE A 24 -0.21 -16.49 -1.06
N ASP A 25 -0.05 -17.64 -0.42
CA ASP A 25 1.21 -18.38 -0.48
C ASP A 25 1.35 -19.03 -1.87
N HIS A 26 2.53 -18.93 -2.48
CA HIS A 26 2.85 -19.55 -3.79
C HIS A 26 2.05 -19.00 -4.99
N CYS A 27 1.92 -17.68 -5.11
CA CYS A 27 1.17 -17.00 -6.18
C CYS A 27 1.97 -16.66 -7.46
N GLY A 28 3.09 -17.31 -7.70
CA GLY A 28 3.96 -17.01 -8.87
C GLY A 28 3.27 -17.01 -10.24
N GLY A 29 2.08 -17.62 -10.36
CA GLY A 29 1.30 -17.66 -11.59
C GLY A 29 0.83 -16.28 -12.05
N THR A 30 0.22 -15.52 -11.17
CA THR A 30 -0.31 -14.17 -11.48
C THR A 30 0.81 -13.23 -11.97
N PHE A 31 1.98 -13.27 -11.35
CA PHE A 31 3.11 -12.45 -11.80
C PHE A 31 3.58 -12.83 -13.21
N LYS A 32 3.58 -14.13 -13.54
CA LYS A 32 3.97 -14.63 -14.87
C LYS A 32 3.01 -14.17 -15.97
N GLU A 33 1.71 -14.07 -15.68
CA GLU A 33 0.71 -13.55 -16.63
C GLU A 33 1.06 -12.13 -17.12
N TYR A 34 1.75 -11.36 -16.28
CA TYR A 34 2.25 -10.01 -16.62
C TYR A 34 3.71 -9.99 -17.09
N GLY A 35 4.31 -11.16 -17.35
CA GLY A 35 5.65 -11.30 -17.88
C GLY A 35 6.77 -11.11 -16.83
N LEU A 36 6.47 -11.32 -15.56
CA LEU A 36 7.46 -11.34 -14.48
C LEU A 36 7.84 -12.79 -14.17
N ASP A 37 8.78 -13.34 -14.92
CA ASP A 37 9.05 -14.78 -15.01
C ASP A 37 10.51 -15.19 -14.88
N THR A 38 11.44 -14.23 -14.69
CA THR A 38 12.88 -14.54 -14.57
C THR A 38 13.22 -15.14 -13.21
N ASP A 39 12.75 -14.55 -12.12
CA ASP A 39 12.90 -15.10 -10.76
C ASP A 39 11.69 -14.69 -9.89
N TYR A 40 11.23 -15.62 -9.08
CA TYR A 40 10.17 -15.40 -8.09
C TYR A 40 10.60 -15.96 -6.74
N ARG A 41 10.42 -15.16 -5.69
CA ARG A 41 10.69 -15.55 -4.30
C ARG A 41 9.58 -15.06 -3.39
N MET A 42 9.01 -15.96 -2.62
CA MET A 42 8.28 -15.60 -1.42
C MET A 42 9.31 -15.38 -0.30
N ILE A 43 9.20 -14.24 0.37
CA ILE A 43 10.02 -13.89 1.52
C ILE A 43 9.16 -13.86 2.78
N THR A 44 9.67 -14.45 3.85
CA THR A 44 8.96 -14.52 5.12
C THR A 44 9.92 -14.47 6.30
N ASN A 45 9.56 -13.73 7.32
CA ASN A 45 10.24 -13.73 8.60
C ASN A 45 9.21 -13.45 9.70
N GLU A 46 8.99 -14.41 10.58
CA GLU A 46 7.90 -14.42 11.57
C GLU A 46 6.53 -14.21 10.89
N LYS A 47 5.87 -13.07 11.16
CA LYS A 47 4.56 -12.68 10.61
C LYS A 47 4.67 -11.78 9.38
N ALA A 48 5.87 -11.28 9.06
CA ALA A 48 6.10 -10.47 7.88
C ALA A 48 6.24 -11.35 6.64
N HIS A 49 5.52 -11.02 5.59
CA HIS A 49 5.52 -11.76 4.32
C HIS A 49 5.53 -10.81 3.14
N GLY A 50 6.13 -11.25 2.05
CA GLY A 50 6.13 -10.51 0.79
C GLY A 50 6.58 -11.38 -0.37
N HIS A 51 6.52 -10.81 -1.56
CA HIS A 51 7.00 -11.46 -2.78
C HIS A 51 7.98 -10.56 -3.50
N LEU A 52 9.02 -11.17 -4.01
CA LEU A 52 10.03 -10.56 -4.87
C LEU A 52 9.97 -11.26 -6.22
N VAL A 53 9.76 -10.51 -7.27
CA VAL A 53 9.65 -11.06 -8.61
C VAL A 53 10.28 -10.11 -9.62
N CYS A 54 10.90 -10.64 -10.66
CA CYS A 54 11.48 -9.81 -11.71
C CYS A 54 11.44 -10.48 -13.08
N ASN A 55 11.62 -9.63 -14.08
CA ASN A 55 12.09 -9.99 -15.42
C ASN A 55 13.30 -9.12 -15.78
N ASP A 56 13.71 -9.08 -17.05
CA ASP A 56 14.89 -8.32 -17.44
C ASP A 56 14.73 -6.80 -17.33
N LYS A 57 13.50 -6.27 -17.32
CA LYS A 57 13.21 -4.84 -17.28
C LYS A 57 12.70 -4.36 -15.92
N TYR A 58 11.91 -5.20 -15.24
CA TYR A 58 11.11 -4.82 -14.07
C TYR A 58 11.38 -5.71 -12.88
N MET A 59 11.29 -5.12 -11.72
CA MET A 59 11.25 -5.80 -10.43
C MET A 59 10.01 -5.33 -9.67
N VAL A 60 9.24 -6.27 -9.13
CA VAL A 60 8.09 -5.99 -8.28
C VAL A 60 8.34 -6.57 -6.89
N ILE A 61 8.12 -5.75 -5.88
CA ILE A 61 8.26 -6.08 -4.46
C ILE A 61 6.91 -5.85 -3.83
N THR A 62 6.32 -6.88 -3.23
CA THR A 62 5.03 -6.76 -2.55
C THR A 62 5.13 -7.13 -1.09
N PHE A 63 4.35 -6.46 -0.24
CA PHE A 63 4.27 -6.75 1.18
C PHE A 63 2.83 -7.07 1.58
N ARG A 64 2.66 -8.16 2.34
CA ARG A 64 1.38 -8.56 2.90
C ARG A 64 1.03 -7.68 4.09
N GLY A 65 -0.22 -7.24 4.17
CA GLY A 65 -0.79 -6.64 5.36
C GLY A 65 -1.17 -7.65 6.43
N THR A 66 -1.70 -7.14 7.52
CA THR A 66 -2.22 -7.96 8.62
C THR A 66 -3.60 -8.52 8.26
N ASN A 67 -3.93 -9.65 8.82
CA ASN A 67 -5.27 -10.23 8.67
C ASN A 67 -6.32 -9.30 9.34
N PRO A 68 -7.57 -9.24 8.82
CA PRO A 68 -8.59 -8.28 9.26
C PRO A 68 -8.92 -8.31 10.76
N LYS A 69 -8.84 -9.47 11.43
CA LYS A 69 -9.07 -9.56 12.88
C LYS A 69 -7.96 -8.86 13.67
N GLN A 70 -6.70 -9.08 13.27
CA GLN A 70 -5.54 -8.44 13.90
C GLN A 70 -5.44 -6.96 13.56
N MET A 71 -6.07 -6.51 12.46
CA MET A 71 -6.13 -5.10 12.09
C MET A 71 -6.97 -4.28 13.06
N ASN A 72 -8.09 -4.82 13.55
CA ASN A 72 -8.89 -4.18 14.60
C ASN A 72 -8.08 -4.00 15.88
N ASP A 73 -7.30 -5.01 16.26
CA ASP A 73 -6.41 -4.94 17.42
C ASP A 73 -5.33 -3.87 17.22
N LEU A 74 -4.78 -3.79 16.00
CA LEU A 74 -3.77 -2.80 15.63
C LEU A 74 -4.32 -1.35 15.63
N ILE A 75 -5.55 -1.16 15.15
CA ILE A 75 -6.24 0.15 15.15
C ILE A 75 -6.60 0.56 16.58
N ALA A 76 -6.99 -0.40 17.44
CA ALA A 76 -7.38 -0.18 18.83
C ALA A 76 -6.16 -0.02 19.77
N ASP A 77 -4.98 -0.47 19.37
CA ASP A 77 -3.78 -0.42 20.21
C ASP A 77 -3.19 0.99 20.27
N VAL A 78 -3.55 1.72 21.33
CA VAL A 78 -3.03 3.06 21.62
C VAL A 78 -1.50 3.05 21.84
N ASP A 79 -0.93 1.97 22.33
CA ASP A 79 0.52 1.84 22.53
C ASP A 79 1.26 1.62 21.20
N PHE A 80 0.60 1.01 20.23
CA PHE A 80 1.08 0.95 18.85
C PHE A 80 1.24 2.36 18.25
N ILE A 81 0.35 3.29 18.60
CA ILE A 81 0.38 4.69 18.14
C ILE A 81 1.49 5.50 18.83
N LYS A 82 1.84 5.20 20.08
CA LYS A 82 2.74 6.01 20.91
C LYS A 82 4.23 5.72 20.79
N LYS A 83 4.63 4.57 20.26
CA LYS A 83 6.03 4.13 20.23
C LYS A 83 6.82 4.64 19.02
N THR A 84 6.98 5.95 18.91
CA THR A 84 7.89 6.54 17.94
C THR A 84 8.89 7.43 18.65
N ASN A 85 10.11 6.96 18.84
CA ASN A 85 11.20 7.73 19.45
C ASN A 85 12.33 7.92 18.43
N GLY A 86 12.71 9.17 18.17
CA GLY A 86 13.92 9.53 17.42
C GLY A 86 13.71 10.53 16.28
N PRO A 87 14.78 11.19 15.80
CA PRO A 87 14.74 12.06 14.64
C PRO A 87 14.43 11.26 13.37
N GLY A 88 13.70 11.85 12.42
CA GLY A 88 13.18 11.15 11.26
C GLY A 88 12.11 10.14 11.62
N LYS A 89 11.11 10.57 12.35
CA LYS A 89 10.16 9.73 13.10
C LYS A 89 9.21 8.95 12.19
N VAL A 90 9.58 7.73 11.90
CA VAL A 90 8.72 6.68 11.35
C VAL A 90 8.03 5.96 12.50
N HIS A 91 6.82 5.47 12.27
CA HIS A 91 6.12 4.59 13.22
C HIS A 91 6.95 3.32 13.47
N GLU A 92 7.40 3.12 14.71
CA GLU A 92 8.35 2.05 15.05
C GLU A 92 7.83 0.65 14.74
N GLY A 93 6.53 0.42 14.93
CA GLY A 93 5.91 -0.86 14.58
C GLY A 93 6.01 -1.18 13.09
N PHE A 94 5.74 -0.21 12.22
CA PHE A 94 5.84 -0.40 10.77
C PHE A 94 7.29 -0.61 10.33
N ARG A 95 8.22 0.18 10.88
CA ARG A 95 9.65 0.03 10.63
C ARG A 95 10.15 -1.35 11.03
N ARG A 96 9.78 -1.81 12.23
CA ARG A 96 10.16 -3.14 12.72
C ARG A 96 9.68 -4.27 11.83
N GLU A 97 8.40 -4.22 11.39
CA GLU A 97 7.86 -5.25 10.49
C GLU A 97 8.56 -5.22 9.12
N ALA A 98 8.81 -4.04 8.55
CA ALA A 98 9.52 -3.92 7.28
C ALA A 98 10.98 -4.41 7.40
N ARG A 99 11.65 -4.12 8.50
CA ARG A 99 13.04 -4.53 8.73
C ARG A 99 13.22 -6.04 8.85
N LYS A 100 12.20 -6.81 9.18
CA LYS A 100 12.27 -8.27 9.17
C LYS A 100 12.58 -8.84 7.77
N LEU A 101 12.16 -8.13 6.71
CA LEU A 101 12.36 -8.54 5.32
C LEU A 101 13.47 -7.75 4.60
N TYR A 102 14.09 -6.80 5.29
CA TYR A 102 15.01 -5.82 4.71
C TYR A 102 16.16 -6.46 3.93
N ASP A 103 16.93 -7.34 4.57
CA ASP A 103 18.11 -7.93 3.95
C ASP A 103 17.73 -8.76 2.73
N MET A 104 16.63 -9.52 2.80
CA MET A 104 16.13 -10.32 1.67
C MET A 104 15.79 -9.44 0.47
N VAL A 105 15.17 -8.28 0.69
CA VAL A 105 14.84 -7.32 -0.38
C VAL A 105 16.10 -6.70 -0.96
N ILE A 106 17.01 -6.23 -0.12
CA ILE A 106 18.25 -5.57 -0.56
C ILE A 106 19.13 -6.54 -1.34
N ASP A 107 19.29 -7.77 -0.87
CA ASP A 107 20.07 -8.80 -1.56
C ASP A 107 19.45 -9.18 -2.92
N TYR A 108 18.11 -9.20 -2.99
CA TYR A 108 17.43 -9.45 -4.25
C TYR A 108 17.66 -8.33 -5.27
N ILE A 109 17.58 -7.06 -4.84
CA ILE A 109 17.86 -5.92 -5.71
C ILE A 109 19.32 -5.95 -6.20
N LYS A 110 20.26 -6.22 -5.31
CA LYS A 110 21.69 -6.35 -5.67
C LYS A 110 21.97 -7.50 -6.65
N LYS A 111 21.23 -8.61 -6.52
CA LYS A 111 21.33 -9.74 -7.43
C LYS A 111 20.84 -9.41 -8.84
N TYR A 112 19.83 -8.56 -8.95
CA TYR A 112 19.19 -8.18 -10.19
C TYR A 112 19.19 -6.64 -10.39
N PRO A 113 20.36 -6.02 -10.60
CA PRO A 113 20.48 -4.57 -10.71
C PRO A 113 19.87 -4.03 -12.02
N ASN A 114 19.74 -2.69 -12.08
CA ASN A 114 19.31 -1.93 -13.27
C ASN A 114 17.88 -2.23 -13.77
N ARG A 115 17.01 -2.72 -12.90
CA ARG A 115 15.58 -2.88 -13.20
C ARG A 115 14.78 -1.72 -12.65
N GLN A 116 13.71 -1.33 -13.36
CA GLN A 116 12.74 -0.42 -12.79
C GLN A 116 12.02 -1.14 -11.64
N ILE A 117 12.07 -0.56 -10.45
CA ILE A 117 11.50 -1.15 -9.25
C ILE A 117 10.09 -0.61 -9.02
N TYR A 118 9.14 -1.52 -8.86
CA TYR A 118 7.80 -1.24 -8.39
C TYR A 118 7.62 -1.84 -7.00
N VAL A 119 7.06 -1.07 -6.07
CA VAL A 119 6.78 -1.56 -4.72
C VAL A 119 5.29 -1.42 -4.46
N ALA A 120 4.64 -2.47 -3.99
CA ALA A 120 3.21 -2.44 -3.71
C ALA A 120 2.87 -3.04 -2.35
N GLY A 121 1.80 -2.53 -1.73
CA GLY A 121 1.32 -3.08 -0.46
C GLY A 121 -0.03 -2.54 -0.06
N HIS A 122 -0.76 -3.38 0.69
CA HIS A 122 -2.07 -3.06 1.24
C HIS A 122 -2.01 -3.04 2.77
N SER A 123 -2.74 -2.10 3.40
CA SER A 123 -2.84 -2.06 4.84
C SER A 123 -1.46 -1.87 5.52
N LEU A 124 -1.11 -2.67 6.53
CA LEU A 124 0.23 -2.72 7.12
C LEU A 124 1.32 -2.95 6.06
N GLY A 125 1.05 -3.82 5.05
CA GLY A 125 1.97 -4.02 3.93
C GLY A 125 2.21 -2.75 3.12
N GLY A 126 1.24 -1.84 3.04
CA GLY A 126 1.40 -0.51 2.45
C GLY A 126 2.37 0.38 3.23
N ALA A 127 2.33 0.34 4.57
CA ALA A 127 3.30 1.04 5.41
C ALA A 127 4.71 0.43 5.28
N MET A 128 4.82 -0.91 5.24
CA MET A 128 6.09 -1.61 5.00
C MET A 128 6.66 -1.26 3.63
N ALA A 129 5.80 -1.25 2.59
CA ALA A 129 6.16 -0.86 1.22
C ALA A 129 6.68 0.58 1.16
N THR A 130 6.02 1.50 1.86
CA THR A 130 6.42 2.92 1.91
C THR A 130 7.78 3.09 2.58
N TYR A 131 8.00 2.42 3.70
CA TYR A 131 9.30 2.43 4.38
C TYR A 131 10.39 1.84 3.48
N MET A 132 10.16 0.68 2.89
CA MET A 132 11.14 -0.02 2.04
C MET A 132 11.48 0.77 0.77
N ALA A 133 10.49 1.38 0.12
CA ALA A 133 10.73 2.21 -1.06
C ALA A 133 11.66 3.40 -0.73
N GLN A 134 11.49 4.03 0.43
CA GLN A 134 12.38 5.10 0.86
C GLN A 134 13.80 4.60 1.19
N GLU A 135 13.94 3.44 1.82
CA GLU A 135 15.25 2.83 2.09
C GLU A 135 15.99 2.50 0.77
N ILE A 136 15.30 1.92 -0.22
CA ILE A 136 15.86 1.64 -1.56
C ILE A 136 16.40 2.93 -2.19
N LYS A 137 15.63 4.02 -2.12
CA LYS A 137 16.02 5.32 -2.65
C LYS A 137 17.24 5.90 -1.92
N TRP A 138 17.26 5.88 -0.59
CA TRP A 138 18.37 6.41 0.20
C TRP A 138 19.68 5.63 0.02
N LEU A 139 19.58 4.32 -0.21
CA LEU A 139 20.73 3.48 -0.52
C LEU A 139 21.25 3.62 -1.96
N GLY A 140 20.58 4.41 -2.80
CA GLY A 140 20.94 4.56 -4.20
C GLY A 140 20.75 3.30 -5.05
N LEU A 141 19.88 2.39 -4.63
CA LEU A 141 19.63 1.12 -5.29
C LEU A 141 18.63 1.21 -6.46
N GLY A 142 18.02 2.39 -6.65
CA GLY A 142 17.11 2.68 -7.74
C GLY A 142 16.06 3.74 -7.38
N ASP A 143 15.19 4.04 -8.35
CA ASP A 143 14.06 4.96 -8.22
C ASP A 143 12.74 4.16 -8.18
N PRO A 144 12.31 3.69 -7.00
CA PRO A 144 11.11 2.88 -6.90
C PRO A 144 9.84 3.70 -7.16
N ILE A 145 8.87 3.09 -7.85
CA ILE A 145 7.50 3.60 -7.98
C ILE A 145 6.64 2.81 -7.00
N LEU A 146 6.03 3.54 -6.06
CA LEU A 146 5.29 2.97 -4.95
C LEU A 146 3.77 3.06 -5.17
N TYR A 147 3.08 1.96 -4.96
CA TYR A 147 1.62 1.85 -4.97
C TYR A 147 1.12 1.34 -3.62
N THR A 148 0.29 2.11 -2.93
CA THR A 148 -0.30 1.65 -1.67
C THR A 148 -1.82 1.72 -1.69
N PHE A 149 -2.44 0.75 -1.05
CA PHE A 149 -3.89 0.58 -0.97
C PHE A 149 -4.29 0.51 0.50
N GLY A 150 -5.12 1.44 0.96
CA GLY A 150 -5.56 1.48 2.36
C GLY A 150 -4.42 1.58 3.38
N SER A 151 -3.29 2.19 3.02
CA SER A 151 -2.12 2.29 3.90
C SER A 151 -2.34 3.29 5.04
N PRO A 152 -1.93 2.97 6.28
CA PRO A 152 -1.92 3.93 7.39
C PRO A 152 -0.88 5.03 7.19
N ARG A 153 -0.89 6.06 8.06
CA ARG A 153 0.13 7.11 8.07
C ARG A 153 1.45 6.56 8.58
N LEU A 154 2.52 6.75 7.80
CA LEU A 154 3.80 6.12 8.09
C LEU A 154 4.62 6.86 9.16
N GLY A 155 4.64 8.19 9.14
CA GLY A 155 5.58 8.95 9.97
C GLY A 155 5.18 10.41 10.17
N TYR A 156 6.03 11.12 10.90
CA TYR A 156 5.90 12.54 11.13
C TYR A 156 6.33 13.37 9.92
N SER A 157 6.02 14.67 9.94
CA SER A 157 6.29 15.57 8.82
C SER A 157 7.76 15.59 8.40
N ASP A 158 8.69 15.63 9.34
CA ASP A 158 10.11 15.63 9.07
C ASP A 158 10.58 14.43 8.24
N TYR A 159 10.09 13.23 8.55
CA TYR A 159 10.36 12.03 7.77
C TYR A 159 9.65 12.06 6.41
N VAL A 160 8.36 12.36 6.43
CA VAL A 160 7.51 12.33 5.21
C VAL A 160 7.94 13.38 4.20
N ASP A 161 8.28 14.60 4.67
CA ASP A 161 8.69 15.70 3.82
C ASP A 161 10.11 15.50 3.23
N ALA A 162 10.93 14.64 3.86
CA ALA A 162 12.24 14.22 3.34
C ALA A 162 12.16 13.07 2.33
N MET A 163 11.01 12.42 2.17
CA MET A 163 10.85 11.34 1.21
C MET A 163 10.85 11.85 -0.22
N ASN A 164 11.61 11.17 -1.08
CA ASN A 164 11.69 11.47 -2.52
C ASN A 164 11.40 10.22 -3.36
N VAL A 165 10.18 9.72 -3.23
CA VAL A 165 9.69 8.52 -3.92
C VAL A 165 8.44 8.85 -4.71
N THR A 166 8.33 8.42 -5.95
CA THR A 166 7.06 8.49 -6.69
C THR A 166 6.06 7.54 -6.03
N HIS A 167 4.99 8.08 -5.44
CA HIS A 167 4.05 7.31 -4.65
C HIS A 167 2.60 7.62 -5.03
N LEU A 168 1.89 6.62 -5.53
CA LEU A 168 0.45 6.64 -5.82
C LEU A 168 -0.28 5.93 -4.67
N ARG A 169 -1.05 6.70 -3.91
CA ARG A 169 -1.72 6.24 -2.69
C ARG A 169 -3.22 6.16 -2.88
N PHE A 170 -3.75 4.95 -2.96
CA PHE A 170 -5.18 4.67 -3.14
C PHE A 170 -5.89 4.56 -1.80
N VAL A 171 -6.96 5.32 -1.65
CA VAL A 171 -7.79 5.37 -0.43
C VAL A 171 -9.25 5.23 -0.80
N ASN A 172 -9.90 4.19 -0.30
CA ASN A 172 -11.35 4.01 -0.42
C ASN A 172 -12.10 4.87 0.59
N CYS A 173 -13.25 5.45 0.22
CA CYS A 173 -13.94 6.51 0.97
C CYS A 173 -14.18 6.21 2.45
N CYS A 174 -14.54 4.98 2.78
CA CYS A 174 -14.92 4.57 4.12
C CYS A 174 -13.91 3.64 4.80
N ASP A 175 -12.73 3.50 4.21
CA ASP A 175 -11.65 2.77 4.83
C ASP A 175 -11.09 3.56 6.05
N ALA A 176 -11.18 2.97 7.24
CA ALA A 176 -10.69 3.61 8.47
C ALA A 176 -9.17 3.56 8.61
N VAL A 177 -8.49 2.58 7.99
CA VAL A 177 -7.04 2.35 8.16
C VAL A 177 -6.18 3.54 7.70
N PRO A 178 -6.47 4.24 6.58
CA PRO A 178 -5.72 5.43 6.21
C PRO A 178 -5.83 6.60 7.21
N HIS A 179 -6.75 6.52 8.16
CA HIS A 179 -6.94 7.55 9.17
C HIS A 179 -6.10 7.33 10.43
N VAL A 180 -5.38 6.19 10.55
CA VAL A 180 -4.52 5.89 11.69
C VAL A 180 -3.04 5.93 11.29
N PRO A 181 -2.16 6.33 12.23
CA PRO A 181 -2.44 7.12 13.43
C PRO A 181 -3.15 8.43 13.12
N PRO A 182 -3.93 9.01 14.06
CA PRO A 182 -4.65 10.26 13.82
C PRO A 182 -3.71 11.40 13.42
N ALA A 183 -4.09 12.23 12.45
CA ALA A 183 -3.27 13.36 12.00
C ALA A 183 -2.98 14.38 13.13
N ALA A 184 -3.86 14.49 14.12
CA ALA A 184 -3.67 15.32 15.29
C ALA A 184 -2.45 14.92 16.14
N THR A 185 -1.95 13.69 16.00
CA THR A 185 -0.73 13.22 16.65
C THR A 185 0.56 13.57 15.90
N GLY A 186 0.45 14.32 14.78
CA GLY A 186 1.58 14.76 13.96
C GLY A 186 1.96 13.81 12.82
N PHE A 187 1.28 12.67 12.69
CA PHE A 187 1.51 11.74 11.60
C PHE A 187 0.94 12.25 10.27
N LYS A 188 1.68 12.02 9.19
CA LYS A 188 1.31 12.40 7.83
C LYS A 188 1.34 11.20 6.88
N HIS A 189 0.67 11.38 5.75
CA HIS A 189 0.85 10.55 4.57
C HIS A 189 1.90 11.15 3.64
N HIS A 190 2.62 10.28 2.95
CA HIS A 190 3.39 10.60 1.75
C HIS A 190 2.58 10.26 0.49
N GLY A 191 2.90 10.93 -0.63
CA GLY A 191 2.44 10.56 -1.97
C GLY A 191 1.12 11.20 -2.41
N GLU A 192 0.85 11.02 -3.70
CA GLU A 192 -0.34 11.51 -4.39
C GLU A 192 -1.57 10.70 -3.98
N LEU A 193 -2.64 11.40 -3.59
CA LEU A 193 -3.88 10.76 -3.18
C LEU A 193 -4.76 10.42 -4.38
N HIS A 194 -5.03 9.15 -4.60
CA HIS A 194 -6.05 8.63 -5.50
C HIS A 194 -7.28 8.20 -4.69
N TYR A 195 -8.22 9.13 -4.48
CA TYR A 195 -9.40 8.89 -3.65
C TYR A 195 -10.49 8.17 -4.44
N ILE A 196 -10.89 6.98 -3.97
CA ILE A 196 -12.00 6.20 -4.51
C ILE A 196 -13.26 6.59 -3.75
N ASN A 197 -14.21 7.24 -4.42
CA ASN A 197 -15.44 7.72 -3.81
C ASN A 197 -16.44 6.59 -3.51
N TYR A 198 -17.55 6.92 -2.85
CA TYR A 198 -18.62 5.97 -2.54
C TYR A 198 -19.12 5.19 -3.75
N TYR A 199 -19.13 5.79 -4.94
CA TYR A 199 -19.56 5.16 -6.18
C TYR A 199 -18.50 4.27 -6.85
N GLY A 200 -17.28 4.19 -6.29
CA GLY A 200 -16.17 3.37 -6.81
C GLY A 200 -15.35 4.06 -7.90
N PHE A 201 -15.48 5.37 -8.10
CA PHE A 201 -14.66 6.12 -9.05
C PHE A 201 -13.53 6.87 -8.37
N ILE A 202 -12.35 6.88 -9.00
CA ILE A 202 -11.25 7.72 -8.56
C ILE A 202 -11.54 9.17 -8.95
N ARG A 203 -11.51 10.07 -7.97
CA ARG A 203 -11.83 11.49 -8.16
C ARG A 203 -10.95 12.39 -7.31
N ASP A 204 -10.57 13.52 -7.88
CA ASP A 204 -9.94 14.62 -7.14
C ASP A 204 -11.01 15.39 -6.39
N LEU A 205 -11.21 15.03 -5.13
CA LEU A 205 -12.18 15.66 -4.26
C LEU A 205 -11.51 16.55 -3.23
N THR A 206 -12.05 17.74 -3.04
CA THR A 206 -11.67 18.62 -1.93
C THR A 206 -11.94 17.93 -0.58
N ARG A 207 -11.30 18.42 0.49
CA ARG A 207 -11.51 17.87 1.84
C ARG A 207 -13.00 17.86 2.23
N TRP A 208 -13.74 18.92 1.90
CA TRP A 208 -15.19 19.02 2.15
C TRP A 208 -16.01 17.98 1.36
N GLN A 209 -15.66 17.78 0.10
CA GLN A 209 -16.34 16.79 -0.73
C GLN A 209 -16.11 15.36 -0.21
N ARG A 210 -14.90 15.05 0.26
CA ARG A 210 -14.61 13.74 0.90
C ARG A 210 -15.40 13.53 2.18
N ILE A 211 -15.56 14.57 3.02
CA ILE A 211 -16.41 14.49 4.22
C ILE A 211 -17.87 14.21 3.83
N LYS A 212 -18.41 14.91 2.84
CA LYS A 212 -19.77 14.67 2.34
C LYS A 212 -19.93 13.25 1.76
N ASP A 213 -18.93 12.75 1.05
CA ASP A 213 -18.93 11.41 0.47
C ASP A 213 -18.92 10.34 1.59
N TRP A 214 -18.10 10.53 2.62
CA TRP A 214 -18.06 9.69 3.82
C TRP A 214 -19.42 9.67 4.56
N LEU A 215 -20.02 10.85 4.82
CA LEU A 215 -21.34 10.94 5.45
C LEU A 215 -22.40 10.24 4.62
N ARG A 216 -22.38 10.39 3.29
CA ARG A 216 -23.29 9.71 2.37
C ARG A 216 -23.18 8.20 2.47
N SER A 217 -21.97 7.68 2.47
CA SER A 217 -21.71 6.25 2.58
C SER A 217 -22.28 5.68 3.89
N HIS A 218 -22.02 6.34 5.01
CA HIS A 218 -22.54 5.93 6.32
C HIS A 218 -24.07 5.98 6.38
N TYR A 219 -24.67 7.03 5.82
CA TYR A 219 -26.13 7.14 5.75
C TYR A 219 -26.75 5.97 4.99
N PHE A 220 -26.25 5.66 3.79
CA PHE A 220 -26.76 4.53 3.01
C PHE A 220 -26.46 3.17 3.63
N SER A 221 -25.36 3.04 4.37
CA SER A 221 -25.02 1.82 5.09
C SER A 221 -26.00 1.54 6.22
N ILE A 222 -26.37 2.55 7.00
CA ILE A 222 -27.38 2.45 8.05
C ILE A 222 -28.73 2.03 7.46
N ILE A 223 -29.17 2.67 6.38
CA ILE A 223 -30.45 2.33 5.71
C ILE A 223 -30.44 0.87 5.20
N LYS A 224 -29.31 0.36 4.74
CA LYS A 224 -29.16 -1.02 4.24
C LYS A 224 -28.88 -2.04 5.36
N GLY A 225 -28.89 -1.62 6.63
CA GLY A 225 -28.62 -2.49 7.78
C GLY A 225 -27.18 -3.00 7.87
N LYS A 226 -26.22 -2.33 7.20
CA LYS A 226 -24.80 -2.68 7.21
C LYS A 226 -24.07 -1.76 8.19
N PHE A 227 -23.86 -2.22 9.43
CA PHE A 227 -23.28 -1.41 10.51
C PHE A 227 -21.74 -1.37 10.56
N PHE A 228 -21.03 -2.14 9.72
CA PHE A 228 -19.57 -2.29 9.75
C PHE A 228 -18.94 -2.09 8.37
N THR A 229 -19.25 -0.99 7.68
CA THR A 229 -18.73 -0.73 6.33
C THR A 229 -17.26 -0.37 6.32
N ASP A 230 -16.74 0.27 7.38
CA ASP A 230 -15.37 0.78 7.44
C ASP A 230 -14.31 -0.32 7.34
N LEU A 231 -14.60 -1.49 7.91
CA LEU A 231 -13.72 -2.64 7.77
C LEU A 231 -13.91 -3.37 6.43
N PHE A 232 -15.16 -3.38 5.91
CA PHE A 232 -15.46 -3.99 4.61
C PHE A 232 -14.78 -3.23 3.46
N ASP A 233 -14.79 -1.89 3.53
CA ASP A 233 -14.16 -1.03 2.54
C ASP A 233 -12.62 -1.10 2.57
N HIS A 234 -12.04 -1.66 3.64
CA HIS A 234 -10.61 -1.93 3.75
C HIS A 234 -10.15 -3.18 3.01
N PHE A 235 -11.02 -4.15 2.70
CA PHE A 235 -10.57 -5.37 2.03
C PHE A 235 -9.95 -5.09 0.67
N MET A 236 -8.83 -5.78 0.37
CA MET A 236 -8.10 -5.60 -0.89
C MET A 236 -8.95 -5.94 -2.13
N ASP A 237 -9.91 -6.87 -2.01
CA ASP A 237 -10.86 -7.20 -3.08
C ASP A 237 -11.68 -5.99 -3.52
N ASN A 238 -12.10 -5.13 -2.58
CA ASN A 238 -12.82 -3.90 -2.90
C ASN A 238 -11.94 -2.88 -3.64
N TYR A 239 -10.67 -2.76 -3.26
CA TYR A 239 -9.71 -1.93 -3.99
C TYR A 239 -9.52 -2.41 -5.42
N VAL A 240 -9.25 -3.72 -5.62
CA VAL A 240 -9.08 -4.31 -6.95
C VAL A 240 -10.33 -4.09 -7.79
N HIS A 241 -11.52 -4.40 -7.27
CA HIS A 241 -12.78 -4.25 -7.98
C HIS A 241 -13.06 -2.80 -8.40
N LYS A 242 -12.92 -1.84 -7.48
CA LYS A 242 -13.19 -0.42 -7.75
C LYS A 242 -12.18 0.19 -8.72
N ILE A 243 -10.89 -0.19 -8.62
CA ILE A 243 -9.85 0.26 -9.55
C ILE A 243 -10.09 -0.33 -10.95
N ASP A 244 -10.48 -1.60 -11.06
CA ASP A 244 -10.84 -2.22 -12.34
C ASP A 244 -12.05 -1.55 -12.99
N ASN A 245 -13.07 -1.25 -12.21
CA ASN A 245 -14.23 -0.51 -12.70
C ASN A 245 -13.85 0.89 -13.21
N HIS A 246 -13.00 1.60 -12.48
CA HIS A 246 -12.50 2.91 -12.92
C HIS A 246 -11.66 2.79 -14.19
N ARG A 247 -10.81 1.76 -14.31
CA ARG A 247 -10.02 1.48 -15.52
C ARG A 247 -10.88 1.27 -16.75
N LYS A 248 -12.00 0.56 -16.61
CA LYS A 248 -12.91 0.21 -17.73
C LYS A 248 -13.85 1.35 -18.10
N ASN A 249 -14.28 2.18 -17.16
CA ASN A 249 -15.40 3.10 -17.31
C ASN A 249 -15.08 4.57 -16.90
N GLY A 250 -13.83 4.87 -16.57
CA GLY A 250 -13.40 6.16 -15.98
C GLY A 250 -12.61 7.08 -16.96
#